data_d8ea9c6794c69acc822ed3a5c7f5c587
#
_entry.id   d8ea9c6794c69acc822ed3a5c7f5c587
#
_cell.length_a   1.000
_cell.length_b   1.000
_cell.length_c   1.000
_cell.angle_alpha   90.00
_cell.angle_beta   90.00
_cell.angle_gamma   90.00
#
_symmetry.space_group_name_H-M   'P 1'
#
loop_
_entity.id
_entity.type
_entity.pdbx_description
1 polymer ?
#
loop_
_entity_poly.entity_id
_entity_poly.type
_entity_poly.pdbx_seq_one_letter_code
_entity_poly.pdbx_strand_id
1 'polypeptide(L)'
;MLLHLFALLVAASTAVLIFAGGMVTSTGSGLAVPDWPNTYGWFMWSFPIDRWVGGIFYEHTHRLIASTVGFLIMVLAAWLWRAEPRRWVRTLGLIALGAVITQGILGGLTVILLLPDAISIAHASLAQIVFCLTITIAVATSPGWKRGYPGDLAADDRVLQKTALATTGLIYLQILIGATMRHTDAGLAIPDFPFVFGQLVPPHWDPKIAIHYAHRVGAVVVSLMALATAGHVLYHHRSRGPLVRGALLLLALVCVQITLGALTILSQKQHLINSLHVVTGASVLATSLVLTLRAHRVRFTREHDTIASAVFRPVAPGALSTRRSGARA
;
A
#
# COMPACT_ATOMS: atom_id res chain seq x y z
N MET A 1 -5.34 -0.21 22.33
CA MET A 1 -6.51 -0.40 21.46
C MET A 1 -6.79 0.86 20.61
N LEU A 2 -6.90 2.03 21.20
CA LEU A 2 -7.20 3.28 20.47
C LEU A 2 -6.22 3.61 19.33
N LEU A 3 -4.90 3.51 19.56
CA LEU A 3 -3.88 3.73 18.53
C LEU A 3 -4.06 2.82 17.30
N HIS A 4 -4.43 1.55 17.52
CA HIS A 4 -4.71 0.62 16.41
C HIS A 4 -5.96 1.02 15.63
N LEU A 5 -7.04 1.39 16.32
CA LEU A 5 -8.28 1.86 15.66
C LEU A 5 -8.02 3.14 14.85
N PHE A 6 -7.22 4.05 15.39
CA PHE A 6 -6.81 5.25 14.67
C PHE A 6 -5.94 4.93 13.45
N ALA A 7 -5.00 3.99 13.55
CA ALA A 7 -4.21 3.53 12.41
C ALA A 7 -5.08 2.87 11.32
N LEU A 8 -6.13 2.13 11.69
CA LEU A 8 -7.12 1.60 10.74
C LEU A 8 -7.92 2.72 10.07
N LEU A 9 -8.34 3.73 10.83
CA LEU A 9 -9.02 4.91 10.26
C LEU A 9 -8.12 5.60 9.21
N VAL A 10 -6.85 5.82 9.54
CA VAL A 10 -5.88 6.43 8.60
C VAL A 10 -5.72 5.59 7.34
N ALA A 11 -5.59 4.27 7.47
CA ALA A 11 -5.46 3.36 6.32
C ALA A 11 -6.74 3.38 5.46
N ALA A 12 -7.93 3.34 6.07
CA ALA A 12 -9.20 3.43 5.35
C ALA A 12 -9.36 4.77 4.63
N SER A 13 -9.04 5.88 5.30
CA SER A 13 -9.06 7.21 4.70
C SER A 13 -8.08 7.35 3.52
N THR A 14 -6.91 6.68 3.60
CA THR A 14 -5.94 6.64 2.49
C THR A 14 -6.50 5.87 1.29
N ALA A 15 -7.24 4.76 1.51
CA ALA A 15 -7.92 4.05 0.42
C ALA A 15 -9.00 4.92 -0.25
N VAL A 16 -9.78 5.66 0.54
CA VAL A 16 -10.76 6.64 0.02
C VAL A 16 -10.06 7.73 -0.79
N LEU A 17 -8.91 8.22 -0.34
CA LEU A 17 -8.10 9.20 -1.07
C LEU A 17 -7.61 8.66 -2.41
N ILE A 18 -7.16 7.40 -2.48
CA ILE A 18 -6.77 6.75 -3.74
C ILE A 18 -7.96 6.68 -4.70
N PHE A 19 -9.14 6.32 -4.22
CA PHE A 19 -10.36 6.32 -5.04
C PHE A 19 -10.69 7.72 -5.56
N ALA A 20 -10.66 8.75 -4.69
CA ALA A 20 -10.91 10.13 -5.08
C ALA A 20 -9.91 10.62 -6.14
N GLY A 21 -8.60 10.31 -5.99
CA GLY A 21 -7.58 10.59 -7.01
C GLY A 21 -7.84 9.84 -8.32
N GLY A 22 -8.34 8.59 -8.21
CA GLY A 22 -8.83 7.81 -9.35
C GLY A 22 -9.95 8.54 -10.11
N MET A 23 -10.90 9.13 -9.40
CA MET A 23 -12.01 9.91 -10.00
C MET A 23 -11.49 11.17 -10.69
N VAL A 24 -10.59 11.94 -10.06
CA VAL A 24 -9.96 13.12 -10.69
C VAL A 24 -9.37 12.79 -12.06
N THR A 25 -8.54 11.74 -12.12
CA THR A 25 -7.90 11.34 -13.38
C THR A 25 -8.92 10.77 -14.38
N SER A 26 -9.90 9.98 -13.92
CA SER A 26 -10.91 9.35 -14.80
C SER A 26 -11.85 10.37 -15.43
N THR A 27 -12.13 11.47 -14.74
CA THR A 27 -13.01 12.55 -15.22
C THR A 27 -12.24 13.64 -15.99
N GLY A 28 -10.90 13.51 -16.12
CA GLY A 28 -10.08 14.56 -16.74
C GLY A 28 -10.03 15.86 -15.93
N SER A 29 -10.27 15.81 -14.62
CA SER A 29 -10.45 16.98 -13.77
C SER A 29 -9.16 17.49 -13.11
N GLY A 30 -7.98 16.94 -13.46
CA GLY A 30 -6.73 17.24 -12.76
C GLY A 30 -6.18 18.67 -12.93
N LEU A 31 -6.81 19.50 -13.76
CA LEU A 31 -6.51 20.93 -13.95
C LEU A 31 -7.76 21.78 -13.82
N ALA A 32 -8.84 21.26 -13.21
CA ALA A 32 -10.07 22.05 -13.00
C ALA A 32 -9.87 23.16 -11.95
N VAL A 33 -8.84 23.05 -11.11
CA VAL A 33 -8.41 24.06 -10.13
C VAL A 33 -6.96 24.42 -10.45
N PRO A 34 -6.71 25.60 -11.10
CA PRO A 34 -5.40 25.89 -11.70
C PRO A 34 -4.32 26.32 -10.70
N ASP A 35 -4.68 26.67 -9.46
CA ASP A 35 -3.78 27.16 -8.43
C ASP A 35 -3.52 26.09 -7.35
N TRP A 36 -2.39 26.22 -6.66
CA TRP A 36 -2.00 25.39 -5.53
C TRP A 36 -1.09 26.20 -4.59
N PRO A 37 -1.24 26.12 -3.27
CA PRO A 37 -2.15 25.27 -2.47
C PRO A 37 -3.59 25.77 -2.33
N ASN A 38 -3.93 26.89 -2.93
CA ASN A 38 -5.22 27.54 -2.90
C ASN A 38 -6.24 26.88 -3.86
N THR A 39 -7.47 27.39 -3.86
CA THR A 39 -8.52 27.05 -4.82
C THR A 39 -9.11 28.34 -5.35
N TYR A 40 -8.77 28.74 -6.58
CA TYR A 40 -9.17 30.02 -7.19
C TYR A 40 -8.89 31.22 -6.28
N GLY A 41 -7.69 31.26 -5.67
CA GLY A 41 -7.27 32.29 -4.74
C GLY A 41 -7.83 32.19 -3.33
N TRP A 42 -8.80 31.31 -3.08
CA TRP A 42 -9.38 31.08 -1.76
C TRP A 42 -8.53 30.10 -0.95
N PHE A 43 -8.53 30.28 0.37
CA PHE A 43 -8.05 29.21 1.23
C PHE A 43 -8.89 27.94 1.00
N MET A 44 -8.24 26.79 0.78
CA MET A 44 -8.88 25.55 0.34
C MET A 44 -10.14 25.18 1.16
N TRP A 45 -10.12 25.35 2.48
CA TRP A 45 -11.23 24.98 3.35
C TRP A 45 -12.35 26.04 3.41
N SER A 46 -12.16 27.21 2.80
CA SER A 46 -13.16 28.28 2.74
C SER A 46 -13.72 28.50 1.34
N PHE A 47 -13.37 27.65 0.37
CA PHE A 47 -13.88 27.77 -1.00
C PHE A 47 -15.39 27.53 -1.04
N PRO A 48 -16.19 28.46 -1.62
CA PRO A 48 -17.64 28.41 -1.59
C PRO A 48 -18.23 27.15 -2.22
N ILE A 49 -19.16 26.50 -1.52
CA ILE A 49 -19.73 25.20 -1.91
C ILE A 49 -20.60 25.29 -3.17
N ASP A 50 -21.22 26.46 -3.43
CA ASP A 50 -21.99 26.73 -4.64
C ASP A 50 -21.15 26.72 -5.91
N ARG A 51 -19.81 26.81 -5.79
CA ARG A 51 -18.84 26.73 -6.89
C ARG A 51 -18.27 25.33 -7.13
N TRP A 52 -18.71 24.32 -6.38
CA TRP A 52 -18.26 22.95 -6.53
C TRP A 52 -19.00 22.26 -7.68
N VAL A 53 -18.67 22.63 -8.91
CA VAL A 53 -19.35 22.14 -10.10
C VAL A 53 -18.39 21.44 -11.05
N GLY A 54 -18.87 20.41 -11.78
CA GLY A 54 -18.10 19.72 -12.79
C GLY A 54 -16.76 19.18 -12.29
N GLY A 55 -15.68 19.48 -13.00
CA GLY A 55 -14.33 19.04 -12.66
C GLY A 55 -13.83 19.59 -11.32
N ILE A 56 -14.25 20.80 -10.93
CA ILE A 56 -13.89 21.41 -9.66
C ILE A 56 -14.35 20.54 -8.48
N PHE A 57 -15.55 19.97 -8.56
CA PHE A 57 -16.06 19.06 -7.53
C PHE A 57 -15.09 17.91 -7.26
N TYR A 58 -14.59 17.23 -8.31
CA TYR A 58 -13.69 16.09 -8.16
C TYR A 58 -12.32 16.51 -7.63
N GLU A 59 -11.69 17.51 -8.25
CA GLU A 59 -10.35 17.93 -7.87
C GLU A 59 -10.30 18.57 -6.49
N HIS A 60 -11.24 19.49 -6.20
CA HIS A 60 -11.28 20.15 -4.90
C HIS A 60 -11.60 19.17 -3.76
N THR A 61 -12.57 18.25 -3.95
CA THR A 61 -12.86 17.19 -3.00
C THR A 61 -11.64 16.32 -2.73
N HIS A 62 -10.89 15.93 -3.78
CA HIS A 62 -9.65 15.18 -3.63
C HIS A 62 -8.63 15.93 -2.79
N ARG A 63 -8.44 17.23 -3.01
CA ARG A 63 -7.52 18.07 -2.23
C ARG A 63 -7.93 18.17 -0.74
N LEU A 64 -9.22 18.31 -0.44
CA LEU A 64 -9.74 18.31 0.94
C LEU A 64 -9.50 16.96 1.64
N ILE A 65 -9.78 15.85 0.96
CA ILE A 65 -9.50 14.52 1.50
C ILE A 65 -7.99 14.35 1.70
N ALA A 66 -7.15 14.80 0.74
CA ALA A 66 -5.70 14.71 0.82
C ALA A 66 -5.13 15.49 2.02
N SER A 67 -5.59 16.72 2.25
CA SER A 67 -5.17 17.52 3.42
C SER A 67 -5.63 16.91 4.74
N THR A 68 -6.84 16.34 4.78
CA THR A 68 -7.34 15.57 5.94
C THR A 68 -6.49 14.35 6.23
N VAL A 69 -6.18 13.52 5.21
CA VAL A 69 -5.33 12.33 5.36
C VAL A 69 -3.91 12.72 5.78
N GLY A 70 -3.36 13.79 5.20
CA GLY A 70 -2.07 14.34 5.61
C GLY A 70 -2.04 14.71 7.10
N PHE A 71 -3.07 15.41 7.57
CA PHE A 71 -3.24 15.74 8.99
C PHE A 71 -3.38 14.50 9.87
N LEU A 72 -4.18 13.52 9.47
CA LEU A 72 -4.33 12.26 10.21
C LEU A 72 -3.02 11.48 10.29
N ILE A 73 -2.20 11.44 9.23
CA ILE A 73 -0.88 10.80 9.25
C ILE A 73 0.07 11.57 10.18
N MET A 74 0.02 12.90 10.22
CA MET A 74 0.81 13.70 11.16
C MET A 74 0.44 13.38 12.62
N VAL A 75 -0.85 13.31 12.94
CA VAL A 75 -1.33 12.93 14.27
C VAL A 75 -0.91 11.49 14.61
N LEU A 76 -1.01 10.56 13.64
CA LEU A 76 -0.58 9.17 13.81
C LEU A 76 0.92 9.10 14.13
N ALA A 77 1.76 9.82 13.39
CA ALA A 77 3.20 9.84 13.61
C ALA A 77 3.56 10.41 14.99
N ALA A 78 2.93 11.51 15.42
CA ALA A 78 3.11 12.09 16.74
C ALA A 78 2.64 11.15 17.87
N TRP A 79 1.53 10.46 17.67
CA TRP A 79 1.02 9.47 18.64
C TRP A 79 1.93 8.26 18.74
N LEU A 80 2.39 7.71 17.62
CA LEU A 80 3.37 6.62 17.60
C LEU A 80 4.66 7.02 18.30
N TRP A 81 5.15 8.24 18.07
CA TRP A 81 6.37 8.75 18.71
C TRP A 81 6.26 8.75 20.23
N ARG A 82 5.11 9.13 20.76
CA ARG A 82 4.87 9.22 22.22
C ARG A 82 4.50 7.90 22.89
N ALA A 83 3.69 7.06 22.23
CA ALA A 83 3.01 5.94 22.88
C ALA A 83 3.51 4.56 22.46
N GLU A 84 4.26 4.44 21.34
CA GLU A 84 4.72 3.14 20.86
C GLU A 84 6.16 2.87 21.33
N PRO A 85 6.42 1.79 22.11
CA PRO A 85 7.76 1.51 22.63
C PRO A 85 8.75 1.02 21.56
N ARG A 86 8.26 0.35 20.49
CA ARG A 86 9.09 -0.24 19.44
C ARG A 86 9.64 0.83 18.52
N ARG A 87 10.96 0.99 18.46
CA ARG A 87 11.64 2.00 17.64
C ARG A 87 11.26 1.91 16.16
N TRP A 88 11.25 0.69 15.59
CA TRP A 88 10.94 0.50 14.18
C TRP A 88 9.53 0.98 13.79
N VAL A 89 8.52 0.82 14.67
CA VAL A 89 7.16 1.31 14.41
C VAL A 89 7.11 2.85 14.46
N ARG A 90 7.85 3.47 15.38
CA ARG A 90 7.99 4.93 15.42
C ARG A 90 8.64 5.46 14.14
N THR A 91 9.71 4.79 13.69
CA THR A 91 10.38 5.13 12.42
C THR A 91 9.45 5.01 11.22
N LEU A 92 8.59 3.96 11.17
CA LEU A 92 7.56 3.85 10.12
C LEU A 92 6.59 5.06 10.13
N GLY A 93 6.19 5.54 11.32
CA GLY A 93 5.37 6.75 11.44
C GLY A 93 6.03 7.98 10.86
N LEU A 94 7.33 8.18 11.12
CA LEU A 94 8.11 9.29 10.55
C LEU A 94 8.31 9.16 9.04
N ILE A 95 8.56 7.93 8.54
CA ILE A 95 8.66 7.66 7.10
C ILE A 95 7.32 7.94 6.42
N ALA A 96 6.19 7.53 7.01
CA ALA A 96 4.86 7.82 6.48
C ALA A 96 4.58 9.32 6.43
N LEU A 97 5.01 10.08 7.45
CA LEU A 97 4.91 11.54 7.47
C LEU A 97 5.77 12.17 6.36
N GLY A 98 7.02 11.78 6.21
CA GLY A 98 7.88 12.26 5.12
C GLY A 98 7.30 11.92 3.74
N ALA A 99 6.80 10.70 3.58
CA ALA A 99 6.19 10.26 2.32
C ALA A 99 4.92 11.05 1.97
N VAL A 100 4.04 11.35 2.94
CA VAL A 100 2.82 12.14 2.67
C VAL A 100 3.11 13.60 2.39
N ILE A 101 4.16 14.17 2.99
CA ILE A 101 4.63 15.53 2.65
C ILE A 101 5.12 15.55 1.20
N THR A 102 5.98 14.60 0.81
CA THR A 102 6.45 14.45 -0.58
C THR A 102 5.28 14.23 -1.54
N GLN A 103 4.28 13.45 -1.13
CA GLN A 103 3.05 13.21 -1.89
C GLN A 103 2.26 14.50 -2.14
N GLY A 104 2.14 15.37 -1.13
CA GLY A 104 1.51 16.69 -1.27
C GLY A 104 2.26 17.59 -2.24
N ILE A 105 3.60 17.63 -2.16
CA ILE A 105 4.45 18.41 -3.07
C ILE A 105 4.30 17.89 -4.51
N LEU A 106 4.38 16.57 -4.74
CA LEU A 106 4.17 15.99 -6.07
C LEU A 106 2.78 16.32 -6.61
N GLY A 107 1.73 16.25 -5.75
CA GLY A 107 0.37 16.63 -6.14
C GLY A 107 0.26 18.10 -6.55
N GLY A 108 0.94 19.02 -5.84
CA GLY A 108 1.03 20.43 -6.24
C GLY A 108 1.77 20.63 -7.57
N LEU A 109 2.88 19.91 -7.75
CA LEU A 109 3.67 19.97 -8.99
C LEU A 109 2.90 19.44 -10.21
N THR A 110 2.01 18.44 -10.04
CA THR A 110 1.17 17.99 -11.17
C THR A 110 0.29 19.11 -11.70
N VAL A 111 -0.20 19.99 -10.83
CA VAL A 111 -1.05 21.14 -11.24
C VAL A 111 -0.21 22.25 -11.82
N ILE A 112 0.82 22.70 -11.12
CA ILE A 112 1.67 23.84 -11.53
C ILE A 112 2.36 23.59 -12.86
N LEU A 113 2.76 22.34 -13.13
CA LEU A 113 3.47 21.94 -14.35
C LEU A 113 2.55 21.33 -15.42
N LEU A 114 1.23 21.48 -15.27
CA LEU A 114 0.22 21.06 -16.25
C LEU A 114 0.25 19.55 -16.56
N LEU A 115 0.27 18.72 -15.51
CA LEU A 115 0.17 17.25 -15.54
C LEU A 115 1.29 16.53 -16.32
N PRO A 116 2.58 16.77 -16.08
CA PRO A 116 3.62 15.99 -16.73
C PRO A 116 3.50 14.51 -16.37
N ASP A 117 3.60 13.61 -17.36
CA ASP A 117 3.44 12.16 -17.16
C ASP A 117 4.33 11.61 -16.07
N ALA A 118 5.63 11.97 -16.07
CA ALA A 118 6.59 11.46 -15.08
C ALA A 118 6.22 11.84 -13.64
N ILE A 119 5.78 13.08 -13.39
CA ILE A 119 5.39 13.55 -12.06
C ILE A 119 4.07 12.92 -11.65
N SER A 120 3.11 12.80 -12.58
CA SER A 120 1.82 12.16 -12.34
C SER A 120 1.97 10.67 -12.00
N ILE A 121 2.86 9.96 -12.72
CA ILE A 121 3.21 8.56 -12.44
C ILE A 121 3.90 8.45 -11.08
N ALA A 122 4.86 9.33 -10.76
CA ALA A 122 5.54 9.34 -9.47
C ALA A 122 4.56 9.59 -8.32
N HIS A 123 3.64 10.55 -8.47
CA HIS A 123 2.58 10.84 -7.50
C HIS A 123 1.68 9.62 -7.28
N ALA A 124 1.18 8.99 -8.35
CA ALA A 124 0.35 7.79 -8.26
C ALA A 124 1.10 6.61 -7.61
N SER A 125 2.39 6.45 -7.91
CA SER A 125 3.25 5.38 -7.38
C SER A 125 3.55 5.56 -5.90
N LEU A 126 3.89 6.78 -5.48
CA LEU A 126 4.15 7.12 -4.08
C LEU A 126 2.87 6.99 -3.22
N ALA A 127 1.68 7.26 -3.79
CA ALA A 127 0.41 7.05 -3.09
C ALA A 127 0.24 5.59 -2.62
N GLN A 128 0.67 4.61 -3.44
CA GLN A 128 0.63 3.20 -3.06
C GLN A 128 1.62 2.88 -1.93
N ILE A 129 2.79 3.53 -1.91
CA ILE A 129 3.77 3.38 -0.83
C ILE A 129 3.21 3.96 0.47
N VAL A 130 2.61 5.16 0.44
CA VAL A 130 1.95 5.76 1.60
C VAL A 130 0.86 4.83 2.13
N PHE A 131 0.04 4.25 1.24
CA PHE A 131 -0.97 3.28 1.63
C PHE A 131 -0.37 2.03 2.28
N CYS A 132 0.69 1.45 1.70
CA CYS A 132 1.41 0.31 2.27
C CYS A 132 1.98 0.64 3.67
N LEU A 133 2.51 1.84 3.89
CA LEU A 133 3.01 2.29 5.20
C LEU A 133 1.88 2.36 6.23
N THR A 134 0.72 2.94 5.88
CA THR A 134 -0.43 3.03 6.80
C THR A 134 -0.99 1.65 7.14
N ILE A 135 -1.09 0.73 6.17
CA ILE A 135 -1.47 -0.68 6.39
C ILE A 135 -0.45 -1.39 7.29
N THR A 136 0.86 -1.20 7.07
CA THR A 136 1.90 -1.80 7.90
C THR A 136 1.81 -1.32 9.36
N ILE A 137 1.60 -0.02 9.57
CA ILE A 137 1.41 0.55 10.91
C ILE A 137 0.14 -0.02 11.56
N ALA A 138 -0.98 -0.12 10.82
CA ALA A 138 -2.21 -0.70 11.32
C ALA A 138 -2.03 -2.17 11.74
N VAL A 139 -1.32 -2.98 10.94
CA VAL A 139 -0.98 -4.37 11.27
C VAL A 139 -0.07 -4.42 12.49
N ALA A 140 1.02 -3.65 12.52
CA ALA A 140 2.01 -3.65 13.60
C ALA A 140 1.42 -3.21 14.96
N THR A 141 0.43 -2.31 14.95
CA THR A 141 -0.26 -1.84 16.16
C THR A 141 -1.37 -2.77 16.62
N SER A 142 -1.78 -3.76 15.81
CA SER A 142 -2.89 -4.64 16.11
C SER A 142 -2.63 -5.53 17.35
N PRO A 143 -3.67 -5.83 18.14
CA PRO A 143 -3.53 -6.76 19.28
C PRO A 143 -3.02 -8.14 18.88
N GLY A 144 -3.45 -8.65 17.73
CA GLY A 144 -2.99 -9.93 17.20
C GLY A 144 -1.49 -9.94 16.87
N TRP A 145 -0.99 -8.85 16.27
CA TRP A 145 0.44 -8.71 16.01
C TRP A 145 1.25 -8.63 17.29
N LYS A 146 0.78 -7.87 18.30
CA LYS A 146 1.49 -7.68 19.57
C LYS A 146 1.56 -8.95 20.40
N ARG A 147 0.45 -9.71 20.51
CA ARG A 147 0.37 -10.93 21.34
C ARG A 147 0.99 -12.17 20.71
N GLY A 148 1.05 -12.23 19.40
CA GLY A 148 1.35 -13.46 18.69
C GLY A 148 0.13 -14.35 18.47
N TYR A 149 0.23 -15.24 17.50
CA TYR A 149 -0.74 -16.32 17.34
C TYR A 149 -0.11 -17.62 17.85
N PRO A 150 -0.83 -18.46 18.63
CA PRO A 150 -0.36 -19.79 18.96
C PRO A 150 0.02 -20.54 17.67
N GLY A 151 1.22 -21.12 17.64
CA GLY A 151 1.73 -21.81 16.44
C GLY A 151 2.50 -20.96 15.42
N ASP A 152 2.57 -19.62 15.56
CA ASP A 152 3.39 -18.78 14.67
C ASP A 152 4.90 -19.10 14.78
N LEU A 153 5.34 -19.61 15.92
CA LEU A 153 6.74 -19.98 16.18
C LEU A 153 7.16 -21.28 15.47
N ALA A 154 6.21 -22.10 15.02
CA ALA A 154 6.51 -23.46 14.53
C ALA A 154 6.89 -23.54 13.05
N ALA A 155 6.79 -22.47 12.27
CA ALA A 155 7.05 -22.57 10.84
C ALA A 155 7.75 -21.34 10.27
N ASP A 156 9.08 -21.41 10.21
CA ASP A 156 9.91 -20.60 9.33
C ASP A 156 9.73 -21.13 7.88
N ASP A 157 8.53 -20.92 7.31
CA ASP A 157 8.26 -21.33 5.94
C ASP A 157 8.88 -20.33 4.97
N ARG A 158 10.12 -20.63 4.55
CA ARG A 158 10.86 -19.78 3.61
C ARG A 158 10.23 -19.72 2.23
N VAL A 159 9.47 -20.76 1.82
CA VAL A 159 8.78 -20.78 0.53
C VAL A 159 7.66 -19.76 0.58
N LEU A 160 6.80 -19.81 1.60
CA LEU A 160 5.73 -18.81 1.79
C LEU A 160 6.28 -17.39 1.91
N GLN A 161 7.37 -17.19 2.66
CA GLN A 161 7.99 -15.87 2.81
C GLN A 161 8.45 -15.30 1.46
N LYS A 162 9.15 -16.11 0.65
CA LYS A 162 9.66 -15.70 -0.67
C LYS A 162 8.52 -15.46 -1.66
N THR A 163 7.56 -16.38 -1.74
CA THR A 163 6.45 -16.27 -2.70
C THR A 163 5.53 -15.10 -2.35
N ALA A 164 5.19 -14.89 -1.08
CA ALA A 164 4.39 -13.75 -0.64
C ALA A 164 5.09 -12.41 -0.93
N LEU A 165 6.40 -12.30 -0.64
CA LEU A 165 7.18 -11.12 -0.94
C LEU A 165 7.25 -10.85 -2.45
N ALA A 166 7.53 -11.88 -3.25
CA ALA A 166 7.57 -11.78 -4.71
C ALA A 166 6.22 -11.36 -5.28
N THR A 167 5.11 -11.96 -4.79
CA THR A 167 3.75 -11.58 -5.18
C THR A 167 3.47 -10.11 -4.88
N THR A 168 3.83 -9.63 -3.68
CA THR A 168 3.65 -8.21 -3.31
C THR A 168 4.47 -7.28 -4.20
N GLY A 169 5.73 -7.62 -4.49
CA GLY A 169 6.59 -6.86 -5.39
C GLY A 169 6.06 -6.82 -6.83
N LEU A 170 5.59 -7.97 -7.35
CA LEU A 170 4.99 -8.05 -8.69
C LEU A 170 3.68 -7.26 -8.79
N ILE A 171 2.83 -7.28 -7.76
CA ILE A 171 1.61 -6.45 -7.73
C ILE A 171 1.97 -4.96 -7.75
N TYR A 172 2.97 -4.54 -6.98
CA TYR A 172 3.42 -3.14 -7.00
C TYR A 172 3.96 -2.75 -8.39
N LEU A 173 4.80 -3.59 -8.99
CA LEU A 173 5.30 -3.38 -10.36
C LEU A 173 4.15 -3.30 -11.38
N GLN A 174 3.15 -4.17 -11.26
CA GLN A 174 1.95 -4.16 -12.10
C GLN A 174 1.16 -2.86 -11.97
N ILE A 175 1.08 -2.30 -10.76
CA ILE A 175 0.47 -0.98 -10.51
C ILE A 175 1.27 0.13 -11.19
N LEU A 176 2.62 0.08 -11.15
CA LEU A 176 3.48 1.05 -11.86
C LEU A 176 3.25 1.00 -13.38
N ILE A 177 3.20 -0.20 -13.97
CA ILE A 177 2.88 -0.38 -15.38
C ILE A 177 1.50 0.20 -15.70
N GLY A 178 0.50 -0.07 -14.86
CA GLY A 178 -0.86 0.46 -15.00
C GLY A 178 -0.93 1.99 -14.86
N ALA A 179 -0.16 2.57 -13.93
CA ALA A 179 -0.06 4.02 -13.78
C ALA A 179 0.59 4.66 -15.00
N THR A 180 1.66 4.08 -15.54
CA THR A 180 2.29 4.52 -16.78
C THR A 180 1.31 4.46 -17.94
N MET A 181 0.64 3.31 -18.14
CA MET A 181 -0.38 3.14 -19.17
C MET A 181 -1.49 4.21 -19.08
N ARG A 182 -1.91 4.54 -17.85
CA ARG A 182 -2.98 5.51 -17.60
C ARG A 182 -2.56 6.93 -17.94
N HIS A 183 -1.37 7.37 -17.51
CA HIS A 183 -0.90 8.74 -17.67
C HIS A 183 -0.30 9.01 -19.07
N THR A 184 0.03 7.97 -19.84
CA THR A 184 0.43 8.09 -21.26
C THR A 184 -0.73 7.88 -22.23
N ASP A 185 -1.98 7.88 -21.74
CA ASP A 185 -3.20 7.66 -22.54
C ASP A 185 -3.20 6.36 -23.36
N ALA A 186 -2.51 5.32 -22.87
CA ALA A 186 -2.43 4.01 -23.53
C ALA A 186 -3.56 3.04 -23.13
N GLY A 187 -4.46 3.43 -22.21
CA GLY A 187 -5.45 2.53 -21.62
C GLY A 187 -6.50 1.95 -22.57
N LEU A 188 -6.66 2.51 -23.77
CA LEU A 188 -7.52 1.96 -24.84
C LEU A 188 -6.74 1.66 -26.13
N ALA A 189 -5.39 1.59 -26.07
CA ALA A 189 -4.56 1.27 -27.24
C ALA A 189 -4.87 -0.12 -27.81
N ILE A 190 -5.38 -1.05 -26.98
CA ILE A 190 -5.90 -2.36 -27.40
C ILE A 190 -7.38 -2.38 -27.02
N PRO A 191 -8.30 -2.29 -28.02
CA PRO A 191 -9.72 -2.04 -27.75
C PRO A 191 -10.55 -3.27 -27.38
N ASP A 192 -10.04 -4.47 -27.62
CA ASP A 192 -10.73 -5.75 -27.39
C ASP A 192 -10.23 -6.47 -26.13
N PHE A 193 -11.04 -7.38 -25.62
CA PHE A 193 -10.73 -8.25 -24.48
C PHE A 193 -11.55 -9.56 -24.63
N PRO A 194 -10.94 -10.73 -24.38
CA PRO A 194 -9.58 -10.99 -23.88
C PRO A 194 -8.49 -10.91 -24.97
N PHE A 195 -8.87 -10.84 -26.22
CA PHE A 195 -7.95 -10.82 -27.35
C PHE A 195 -7.23 -9.46 -27.51
N VAL A 196 -6.29 -9.43 -28.43
CA VAL A 196 -5.47 -8.28 -28.82
C VAL A 196 -5.59 -8.13 -30.33
N PHE A 197 -6.47 -7.24 -30.81
CA PHE A 197 -6.84 -7.13 -32.23
C PHE A 197 -7.27 -8.48 -32.82
N GLY A 198 -8.11 -9.23 -32.08
CA GLY A 198 -8.58 -10.56 -32.48
C GLY A 198 -7.57 -11.70 -32.33
N GLN A 199 -6.34 -11.44 -31.86
CA GLN A 199 -5.23 -12.38 -31.71
C GLN A 199 -4.75 -12.49 -30.26
N LEU A 200 -3.71 -13.28 -29.98
CA LEU A 200 -3.07 -13.35 -28.67
C LEU A 200 -1.90 -12.37 -28.49
N VAL A 201 -1.27 -11.99 -29.61
CA VAL A 201 -0.12 -11.07 -29.66
C VAL A 201 -0.45 -9.94 -30.63
N PRO A 202 -0.08 -8.68 -30.31
CA PRO A 202 -0.33 -7.55 -31.20
C PRO A 202 0.25 -7.79 -32.60
N PRO A 203 -0.52 -7.54 -33.70
CA PRO A 203 -0.02 -7.66 -35.05
C PRO A 203 0.93 -6.52 -35.46
N HIS A 204 0.92 -5.42 -34.70
CA HIS A 204 1.83 -4.28 -34.85
C HIS A 204 2.15 -3.69 -33.48
N TRP A 205 3.23 -2.93 -33.41
CA TRP A 205 3.72 -2.40 -32.15
C TRP A 205 3.94 -0.89 -32.23
N ASP A 206 3.46 -0.20 -31.22
CA ASP A 206 3.81 1.17 -30.87
C ASP A 206 3.97 1.27 -29.34
N PRO A 207 4.48 2.37 -28.79
CA PRO A 207 4.70 2.51 -27.35
C PRO A 207 3.43 2.34 -26.51
N LYS A 208 2.26 2.77 -26.98
CA LYS A 208 0.99 2.66 -26.25
C LYS A 208 0.47 1.22 -26.26
N ILE A 209 0.57 0.53 -27.40
CA ILE A 209 0.22 -0.89 -27.50
C ILE A 209 1.18 -1.72 -26.63
N ALA A 210 2.49 -1.43 -26.67
CA ALA A 210 3.48 -2.15 -25.89
C ALA A 210 3.22 -2.07 -24.38
N ILE A 211 2.97 -0.88 -23.84
CA ILE A 211 2.69 -0.72 -22.39
C ILE A 211 1.34 -1.34 -21.99
N HIS A 212 0.30 -1.24 -22.86
CA HIS A 212 -0.99 -1.88 -22.62
C HIS A 212 -0.86 -3.42 -22.62
N TYR A 213 -0.14 -3.98 -23.59
CA TYR A 213 0.11 -5.41 -23.68
C TYR A 213 0.95 -5.90 -22.47
N ALA A 214 2.01 -5.16 -22.10
CA ALA A 214 2.80 -5.45 -20.90
C ALA A 214 1.93 -5.48 -19.64
N HIS A 215 0.96 -4.55 -19.52
CA HIS A 215 0.00 -4.55 -18.41
C HIS A 215 -0.87 -5.82 -18.39
N ARG A 216 -1.33 -6.31 -19.54
CA ARG A 216 -2.12 -7.55 -19.63
C ARG A 216 -1.30 -8.79 -19.29
N VAL A 217 -0.09 -8.90 -19.83
CA VAL A 217 0.84 -10.01 -19.51
C VAL A 217 1.21 -9.99 -18.02
N GLY A 218 1.51 -8.80 -17.48
CA GLY A 218 1.79 -8.64 -16.06
C GLY A 218 0.61 -9.05 -15.18
N ALA A 219 -0.63 -8.77 -15.59
CA ALA A 219 -1.83 -9.23 -14.87
C ALA A 219 -1.93 -10.76 -14.81
N VAL A 220 -1.57 -11.47 -15.88
CA VAL A 220 -1.49 -12.94 -15.89
C VAL A 220 -0.42 -13.43 -14.92
N VAL A 221 0.79 -12.85 -14.96
CA VAL A 221 1.89 -13.22 -14.06
C VAL A 221 1.50 -12.99 -12.60
N VAL A 222 0.93 -11.85 -12.27
CA VAL A 222 0.43 -11.54 -10.91
C VAL A 222 -0.64 -12.53 -10.47
N SER A 223 -1.58 -12.89 -11.36
CA SER A 223 -2.63 -13.84 -11.05
C SER A 223 -2.08 -15.23 -10.74
N LEU A 224 -1.13 -15.71 -11.53
CA LEU A 224 -0.45 -17.01 -11.30
C LEU A 224 0.33 -16.99 -9.98
N MET A 225 1.03 -15.90 -9.66
CA MET A 225 1.76 -15.78 -8.40
C MET A 225 0.82 -15.68 -7.19
N ALA A 226 -0.30 -14.99 -7.32
CA ALA A 226 -1.33 -14.93 -6.28
C ALA A 226 -1.95 -16.33 -6.04
N LEU A 227 -2.25 -17.07 -7.11
CA LEU A 227 -2.72 -18.46 -7.04
C LEU A 227 -1.69 -19.37 -6.37
N ALA A 228 -0.42 -19.29 -6.76
CA ALA A 228 0.65 -20.07 -6.15
C ALA A 228 0.81 -19.78 -4.65
N THR A 229 0.82 -18.49 -4.27
CA THR A 229 0.95 -18.08 -2.86
C THR A 229 -0.28 -18.53 -2.06
N ALA A 230 -1.49 -18.31 -2.56
CA ALA A 230 -2.71 -18.71 -1.89
C ALA A 230 -2.84 -20.23 -1.83
N GLY A 231 -2.51 -20.96 -2.90
CA GLY A 231 -2.48 -22.41 -2.94
C GLY A 231 -1.52 -23.00 -1.90
N HIS A 232 -0.32 -22.44 -1.78
CA HIS A 232 0.65 -22.82 -0.74
C HIS A 232 0.07 -22.63 0.68
N VAL A 233 -0.56 -21.49 0.96
CA VAL A 233 -1.23 -21.23 2.25
C VAL A 233 -2.35 -22.24 2.49
N LEU A 234 -3.21 -22.47 1.52
CA LEU A 234 -4.37 -23.37 1.65
C LEU A 234 -3.96 -24.84 1.78
N TYR A 235 -2.81 -25.25 1.25
CA TYR A 235 -2.29 -26.61 1.37
C TYR A 235 -1.54 -26.82 2.69
N HIS A 236 -0.57 -25.95 3.03
CA HIS A 236 0.35 -26.15 4.15
C HIS A 236 -0.08 -25.47 5.46
N HIS A 237 -1.00 -24.47 5.41
CA HIS A 237 -1.33 -23.64 6.55
C HIS A 237 -2.85 -23.57 6.84
N ARG A 238 -3.60 -24.66 6.56
CA ARG A 238 -5.06 -24.72 6.71
C ARG A 238 -5.56 -24.36 8.11
N SER A 239 -4.80 -24.69 9.16
CA SER A 239 -5.15 -24.39 10.54
C SER A 239 -4.91 -22.93 10.94
N ARG A 240 -4.23 -22.14 10.10
CA ARG A 240 -3.87 -20.75 10.39
C ARG A 240 -4.90 -19.78 9.80
N GLY A 241 -6.04 -19.62 10.48
CA GLY A 241 -7.15 -18.81 10.02
C GLY A 241 -6.80 -17.43 9.48
N PRO A 242 -5.88 -16.64 10.09
CA PRO A 242 -5.48 -15.34 9.54
C PRO A 242 -4.79 -15.42 8.17
N LEU A 243 -3.96 -16.45 7.90
CA LEU A 243 -3.34 -16.65 6.60
C LEU A 243 -4.36 -17.12 5.57
N VAL A 244 -5.21 -18.10 5.94
CA VAL A 244 -6.26 -18.64 5.06
C VAL A 244 -7.22 -17.53 4.62
N ARG A 245 -7.72 -16.70 5.56
CA ARG A 245 -8.61 -15.58 5.23
C ARG A 245 -7.94 -14.56 4.31
N GLY A 246 -6.65 -14.25 4.55
CA GLY A 246 -5.87 -13.37 3.68
C GLY A 246 -5.68 -13.95 2.28
N ALA A 247 -5.40 -15.24 2.16
CA ALA A 247 -5.25 -15.92 0.88
C ALA A 247 -6.55 -15.94 0.06
N LEU A 248 -7.66 -16.28 0.70
CA LEU A 248 -8.99 -16.26 0.04
C LEU A 248 -9.39 -14.85 -0.38
N LEU A 249 -9.15 -13.84 0.46
CA LEU A 249 -9.42 -12.44 0.12
C LEU A 249 -8.55 -12.00 -1.06
N LEU A 250 -7.27 -12.39 -1.10
CA LEU A 250 -6.37 -12.08 -2.21
C LEU A 250 -6.92 -12.62 -3.53
N LEU A 251 -7.34 -13.89 -3.56
CA LEU A 251 -7.92 -14.51 -4.77
C LEU A 251 -9.23 -13.82 -5.19
N ALA A 252 -10.12 -13.54 -4.23
CA ALA A 252 -11.37 -12.85 -4.52
C ALA A 252 -11.11 -11.44 -5.12
N LEU A 253 -10.19 -10.68 -4.54
CA LEU A 253 -9.83 -9.36 -5.04
C LEU A 253 -9.16 -9.42 -6.42
N VAL A 254 -8.33 -10.43 -6.70
CA VAL A 254 -7.73 -10.63 -8.04
C VAL A 254 -8.83 -10.92 -9.08
N CYS A 255 -9.83 -11.75 -8.76
CA CYS A 255 -10.97 -11.98 -9.66
C CYS A 255 -11.72 -10.67 -9.94
N VAL A 256 -12.05 -9.89 -8.91
CA VAL A 256 -12.70 -8.57 -9.06
C VAL A 256 -11.83 -7.63 -9.89
N GLN A 257 -10.51 -7.61 -9.66
CA GLN A 257 -9.56 -6.75 -10.38
C GLN A 257 -9.52 -7.04 -11.88
N ILE A 258 -9.49 -8.33 -12.25
CA ILE A 258 -9.53 -8.75 -13.68
C ILE A 258 -10.86 -8.34 -14.31
N THR A 259 -11.97 -8.58 -13.62
CA THR A 259 -13.31 -8.19 -14.09
C THR A 259 -13.39 -6.67 -14.32
N LEU A 260 -12.96 -5.87 -13.35
CA LEU A 260 -12.94 -4.40 -13.49
C LEU A 260 -11.99 -3.95 -14.61
N GLY A 261 -10.86 -4.64 -14.82
CA GLY A 261 -9.94 -4.37 -15.93
C GLY A 261 -10.60 -4.61 -17.29
N ALA A 262 -11.30 -5.74 -17.45
CA ALA A 262 -12.07 -6.04 -18.66
C ALA A 262 -13.18 -4.98 -18.89
N LEU A 263 -13.95 -4.67 -17.85
CA LEU A 263 -15.01 -3.68 -17.90
C LEU A 263 -14.48 -2.27 -18.20
N THR A 264 -13.28 -1.91 -17.76
CA THR A 264 -12.66 -0.62 -18.11
C THR A 264 -12.50 -0.46 -19.62
N ILE A 265 -12.09 -1.52 -20.32
CA ILE A 265 -11.96 -1.52 -21.79
C ILE A 265 -13.35 -1.51 -22.45
N LEU A 266 -14.22 -2.46 -22.06
CA LEU A 266 -15.55 -2.65 -22.65
C LEU A 266 -16.47 -1.44 -22.46
N SER A 267 -16.31 -0.70 -21.36
CA SER A 267 -17.07 0.52 -21.07
C SER A 267 -16.40 1.81 -21.58
N GLN A 268 -15.31 1.70 -22.36
CA GLN A 268 -14.56 2.85 -22.86
C GLN A 268 -14.09 3.80 -21.73
N LYS A 269 -13.53 3.23 -20.66
CA LYS A 269 -13.05 3.95 -19.45
C LYS A 269 -14.18 4.66 -18.67
N GLN A 270 -15.34 4.05 -18.49
CA GLN A 270 -16.37 4.62 -17.62
C GLN A 270 -15.74 4.99 -16.26
N HIS A 271 -15.95 6.22 -15.81
CA HIS A 271 -15.18 6.88 -14.75
C HIS A 271 -15.18 6.09 -13.43
N LEU A 272 -16.35 5.60 -13.02
CA LEU A 272 -16.50 4.83 -11.78
C LEU A 272 -15.79 3.48 -11.87
N ILE A 273 -15.99 2.73 -12.97
CA ILE A 273 -15.36 1.41 -13.19
C ILE A 273 -13.84 1.54 -13.19
N ASN A 274 -13.32 2.53 -13.92
CA ASN A 274 -11.89 2.80 -14.01
C ASN A 274 -11.29 3.18 -12.64
N SER A 275 -12.02 3.97 -11.82
CA SER A 275 -11.58 4.35 -10.48
C SER A 275 -11.69 3.20 -9.47
N LEU A 276 -12.71 2.35 -9.60
CA LEU A 276 -12.84 1.11 -8.82
C LEU A 276 -11.71 0.13 -9.15
N HIS A 277 -11.29 0.02 -10.42
CA HIS A 277 -10.13 -0.78 -10.81
C HIS A 277 -8.86 -0.32 -10.09
N VAL A 278 -8.64 0.99 -9.96
CA VAL A 278 -7.48 1.56 -9.25
C VAL A 278 -7.50 1.21 -7.75
N VAL A 279 -8.61 1.44 -7.05
CA VAL A 279 -8.67 1.19 -5.60
C VAL A 279 -8.70 -0.31 -5.27
N THR A 280 -9.27 -1.13 -6.16
CA THR A 280 -9.20 -2.59 -6.01
C THR A 280 -7.77 -3.08 -6.17
N GLY A 281 -7.00 -2.56 -7.14
CA GLY A 281 -5.57 -2.84 -7.28
C GLY A 281 -4.77 -2.50 -6.02
N ALA A 282 -5.03 -1.34 -5.41
CA ALA A 282 -4.46 -0.96 -4.12
C ALA A 282 -4.86 -1.95 -3.00
N SER A 283 -6.10 -2.45 -3.01
CA SER A 283 -6.58 -3.44 -2.04
C SER A 283 -5.94 -4.81 -2.22
N VAL A 284 -5.67 -5.23 -3.48
CA VAL A 284 -4.88 -6.43 -3.80
C VAL A 284 -3.47 -6.30 -3.23
N LEU A 285 -2.82 -5.15 -3.45
CA LEU A 285 -1.49 -4.86 -2.90
C LEU A 285 -1.49 -4.90 -1.37
N ALA A 286 -2.43 -4.23 -0.71
CA ALA A 286 -2.56 -4.22 0.74
C ALA A 286 -2.78 -5.62 1.32
N THR A 287 -3.63 -6.44 0.70
CA THR A 287 -3.90 -7.82 1.14
C THR A 287 -2.66 -8.69 1.00
N SER A 288 -1.95 -8.60 -0.12
CA SER A 288 -0.70 -9.31 -0.35
C SER A 288 0.39 -8.87 0.65
N LEU A 289 0.49 -7.57 0.92
CA LEU A 289 1.41 -7.02 1.93
C LEU A 289 1.10 -7.59 3.34
N VAL A 290 -0.17 -7.64 3.73
CA VAL A 290 -0.57 -8.22 5.03
C VAL A 290 -0.19 -9.70 5.12
N LEU A 291 -0.35 -10.48 4.03
CA LEU A 291 0.12 -11.87 3.97
C LEU A 291 1.63 -11.94 4.13
N THR A 292 2.38 -11.10 3.42
CA THR A 292 3.84 -11.01 3.51
C THR A 292 4.30 -10.69 4.93
N LEU A 293 3.71 -9.67 5.56
CA LEU A 293 4.03 -9.31 6.95
C LEU A 293 3.77 -10.48 7.91
N ARG A 294 2.64 -11.18 7.75
CA ARG A 294 2.29 -12.33 8.58
C ARG A 294 3.23 -13.52 8.35
N ALA A 295 3.63 -13.79 7.11
CA ALA A 295 4.58 -14.84 6.76
C ALA A 295 5.99 -14.58 7.37
N HIS A 296 6.39 -13.30 7.48
CA HIS A 296 7.69 -12.92 8.05
C HIS A 296 7.67 -12.64 9.55
N ARG A 297 6.52 -12.74 10.22
CA ARG A 297 6.36 -12.32 11.60
C ARG A 297 7.32 -13.03 12.57
N VAL A 298 7.63 -14.30 12.36
CA VAL A 298 8.58 -15.08 13.16
C VAL A 298 9.96 -14.39 13.25
N ARG A 299 10.42 -13.72 12.19
CA ARG A 299 11.70 -12.98 12.20
C ARG A 299 11.67 -11.78 13.13
N PHE A 300 10.58 -11.01 13.14
CA PHE A 300 10.44 -9.86 14.03
C PHE A 300 10.39 -10.25 15.52
N THR A 301 9.84 -11.42 15.85
CA THR A 301 9.78 -11.94 17.22
C THR A 301 11.16 -12.34 17.71
N ARG A 302 11.96 -13.08 16.90
CA ARG A 302 13.31 -13.52 17.25
C ARG A 302 14.27 -12.36 17.50
N GLU A 303 14.19 -11.30 16.72
CA GLU A 303 15.04 -10.13 16.89
C GLU A 303 14.74 -9.41 18.21
N HIS A 304 13.48 -9.34 18.61
CA HIS A 304 13.07 -8.72 19.86
C HIS A 304 13.50 -9.52 21.10
N ASP A 305 13.40 -10.86 21.06
CA ASP A 305 13.82 -11.76 22.14
C ASP A 305 15.35 -11.76 22.29
N THR A 306 16.11 -11.64 21.20
CA THR A 306 17.57 -11.54 21.24
C THR A 306 18.02 -10.23 21.90
N ILE A 307 17.36 -9.11 21.62
CA ILE A 307 17.66 -7.82 22.25
C ILE A 307 17.24 -7.83 23.73
N ALA A 308 16.09 -8.39 24.07
CA ALA A 308 15.62 -8.51 25.45
C ALA A 308 16.53 -9.40 26.28
N SER A 309 16.99 -10.54 25.76
CA SER A 309 17.93 -11.45 26.44
C SER A 309 19.34 -10.87 26.59
N ALA A 310 19.75 -9.98 25.67
CA ALA A 310 21.03 -9.27 25.78
C ALA A 310 21.00 -8.17 26.86
N VAL A 311 19.84 -7.55 27.07
CA VAL A 311 19.64 -6.48 28.08
C VAL A 311 19.42 -7.06 29.49
N PHE A 312 18.84 -8.27 29.62
CA PHE A 312 18.55 -8.95 30.85
C PHE A 312 19.47 -10.15 31.10
N ARG A 313 20.76 -10.07 30.80
CA ARG A 313 21.71 -11.04 31.35
C ARG A 313 21.81 -10.78 32.89
N PRO A 314 21.37 -11.71 33.74
CA PRO A 314 21.66 -11.60 35.18
C PRO A 314 23.16 -11.56 35.34
N VAL A 315 23.68 -10.54 35.99
CA VAL A 315 25.06 -10.50 36.43
C VAL A 315 25.24 -11.73 37.33
N ALA A 316 26.07 -12.67 36.90
CA ALA A 316 26.39 -13.83 37.74
C ALA A 316 26.84 -13.32 39.11
N PRO A 317 26.31 -13.85 40.22
CA PRO A 317 26.76 -13.45 41.56
C PRO A 317 28.26 -13.69 41.63
N GLY A 318 29.01 -12.58 41.78
CA GLY A 318 30.45 -12.59 41.78
C GLY A 318 30.97 -13.58 42.81
N ALA A 319 31.90 -14.43 42.40
CA ALA A 319 32.70 -15.23 43.28
C ALA A 319 33.44 -14.30 44.23
N LEU A 320 32.89 -14.16 45.43
CA LEU A 320 33.62 -13.59 46.56
C LEU A 320 34.82 -14.53 46.84
N SER A 321 36.00 -14.15 46.34
CA SER A 321 37.27 -14.79 46.69
C SER A 321 37.49 -14.61 48.18
N THR A 322 37.25 -15.64 48.99
CA THR A 322 37.73 -15.73 50.35
C THR A 322 39.26 -15.80 50.36
N ARG A 323 39.91 -14.65 50.44
CA ARG A 323 41.29 -14.59 50.88
C ARG A 323 41.34 -14.96 52.37
N ARG A 324 41.64 -16.22 52.70
CA ARG A 324 42.12 -16.60 54.03
C ARG A 324 43.51 -15.99 54.21
N SER A 325 43.61 -14.98 55.05
CA SER A 325 44.87 -14.54 55.62
C SER A 325 45.36 -15.58 56.62
N GLY A 326 46.39 -16.29 56.29
CA GLY A 326 47.15 -17.07 57.24
C GLY A 326 48.04 -16.14 58.04
N ALA A 327 47.78 -15.96 59.34
CA ALA A 327 48.74 -15.43 60.31
C ALA A 327 49.33 -16.62 61.06
N ARG A 328 50.63 -16.76 60.93
CA ARG A 328 51.45 -17.61 61.85
C ARG A 328 51.84 -16.74 63.03
N ALA A 329 51.72 -17.28 64.21
CA ALA A 329 52.65 -17.20 65.28
C ALA A 329 52.37 -18.33 66.28
#